data_d55965743f430037c7be2dae0ae4e51c
#
_entry.id   d55965743f430037c7be2dae0ae4e51c
#
_cell.length_a   1.000
_cell.length_b   1.000
_cell.length_c   1.000
_cell.angle_alpha   90.00
_cell.angle_beta   90.00
_cell.angle_gamma   90.00
#
_symmetry.space_group_name_H-M   'P 1'
#
loop_
_entity.id
_entity.type
_entity.pdbx_description
1 polymer ?
#
loop_
_entity_poly.entity_id
_entity_poly.type
_entity_poly.pdbx_seq_one_letter_code
_entity_poly.pdbx_strand_id
1 'polypeptide(L)'
;MLLELKLYWCGPCRAENPAVVAAYNKYHASDFKNGKEFEVLSVSLDQNSAAWVKAIEKDQLVWPHHVSDLQGWNNAAAIRYGVNSIPTNVLVDGNGIIIAKNLRGEALETTLESNLKIENQSPAAPANSKSRRNKKHD
;
A
#
# COMPACT_ATOMS: atom_id res chain seq x y z
N MET A 1 -7.64 -0.22 -1.03
CA MET A 1 -6.90 0.28 0.13
C MET A 1 -5.66 -0.54 0.36
N LEU A 2 -4.56 0.11 0.59
CA LEU A 2 -3.32 -0.55 0.98
C LEU A 2 -3.22 -0.50 2.50
N LEU A 3 -3.22 -1.67 3.12
CA LEU A 3 -2.99 -1.79 4.56
C LEU A 3 -1.54 -2.21 4.74
N GLU A 4 -0.76 -1.35 5.38
CA GLU A 4 0.65 -1.67 5.61
C GLU A 4 0.99 -1.65 7.09
N LEU A 5 1.86 -2.57 7.50
CA LEU A 5 2.34 -2.67 8.87
C LEU A 5 3.85 -2.50 8.85
N LYS A 6 4.35 -1.63 9.72
CA LYS A 6 5.78 -1.30 9.70
C LYS A 6 6.21 -0.64 11.00
N LEU A 7 7.50 -0.65 11.25
CA LEU A 7 8.15 0.26 12.17
C LEU A 7 8.60 1.47 11.35
N TYR A 8 8.24 2.65 11.77
CA TYR A 8 8.47 3.85 10.96
C TYR A 8 9.95 4.19 10.84
N TRP A 9 10.79 3.69 11.75
CA TRP A 9 12.23 3.93 11.72
C TRP A 9 13.04 2.77 11.17
N CYS A 10 12.43 1.71 10.66
CA CYS A 10 13.18 0.60 10.09
C CYS A 10 13.66 0.96 8.68
N GLY A 11 14.89 0.57 8.35
CA GLY A 11 15.49 0.90 7.05
C GLY A 11 14.67 0.42 5.86
N PRO A 12 14.37 -0.89 5.76
CA PRO A 12 13.54 -1.39 4.64
C PRO A 12 12.15 -0.76 4.60
N CYS A 13 11.55 -0.44 5.75
CA CYS A 13 10.25 0.21 5.79
C CYS A 13 10.34 1.61 5.17
N ARG A 14 11.37 2.36 5.53
CA ARG A 14 11.55 3.71 5.00
C ARG A 14 11.91 3.70 3.53
N ALA A 15 12.61 2.67 3.09
CA ALA A 15 12.98 2.53 1.67
C ALA A 15 11.76 2.38 0.78
N GLU A 16 10.65 1.82 1.29
CA GLU A 16 9.41 1.66 0.53
C GLU A 16 8.54 2.91 0.53
N ASN A 17 8.72 3.82 1.47
CA ASN A 17 7.87 4.99 1.61
C ASN A 17 7.74 5.83 0.33
N PRO A 18 8.81 6.13 -0.41
CA PRO A 18 8.66 6.92 -1.64
C PRO A 18 7.72 6.29 -2.66
N ALA A 19 7.75 4.96 -2.80
CA ALA A 19 6.86 4.28 -3.73
C ALA A 19 5.40 4.41 -3.30
N VAL A 20 5.14 4.32 -1.99
CA VAL A 20 3.79 4.45 -1.46
C VAL A 20 3.29 5.88 -1.62
N VAL A 21 4.14 6.87 -1.33
CA VAL A 21 3.79 8.29 -1.51
C VAL A 21 3.45 8.57 -2.97
N ALA A 22 4.28 8.08 -3.89
CA ALA A 22 4.03 8.28 -5.32
C ALA A 22 2.72 7.64 -5.76
N ALA A 23 2.44 6.43 -5.28
CA ALA A 23 1.21 5.73 -5.61
C ALA A 23 0.00 6.47 -5.04
N TYR A 24 0.10 6.95 -3.81
CA TYR A 24 -1.00 7.69 -3.19
C TYR A 24 -1.31 8.96 -4.00
N ASN A 25 -0.29 9.72 -4.32
CA ASN A 25 -0.47 10.96 -5.06
C ASN A 25 -1.07 10.73 -6.45
N LYS A 26 -0.72 9.62 -7.09
CA LYS A 26 -1.20 9.32 -8.43
C LYS A 26 -2.60 8.74 -8.45
N TYR A 27 -2.93 7.90 -7.47
CA TYR A 27 -4.14 7.07 -7.56
C TYR A 27 -5.22 7.38 -6.54
N HIS A 28 -4.99 8.27 -5.58
CA HIS A 28 -5.94 8.39 -4.47
C HIS A 28 -7.35 8.84 -4.93
N ALA A 29 -7.46 9.57 -6.02
CA ALA A 29 -8.75 10.02 -6.55
C ALA A 29 -9.24 9.18 -7.73
N SER A 30 -8.59 8.09 -8.05
CA SER A 30 -8.94 7.27 -9.22
C SER A 30 -10.10 6.32 -8.92
N ASP A 31 -10.78 5.90 -9.98
CA ASP A 31 -11.82 4.87 -9.89
C ASP A 31 -11.23 3.52 -10.26
N PHE A 32 -11.59 2.49 -9.50
CA PHE A 32 -11.08 1.14 -9.67
C PHE A 32 -12.22 0.19 -10.03
N LYS A 33 -11.87 -0.98 -10.52
CA LYS A 33 -12.86 -1.98 -10.94
C LYS A 33 -13.83 -2.35 -9.82
N ASN A 34 -13.33 -2.49 -8.60
CA ASN A 34 -14.12 -2.90 -7.45
C ASN A 34 -14.00 -1.91 -6.30
N GLY A 35 -13.94 -0.63 -6.60
CA GLY A 35 -13.87 0.39 -5.55
C GLY A 35 -13.60 1.76 -6.13
N LYS A 36 -13.68 2.75 -5.27
CA LYS A 36 -13.37 4.13 -5.61
C LYS A 36 -12.23 4.57 -4.73
N GLU A 37 -11.33 5.39 -5.29
CA GLU A 37 -10.24 5.99 -4.55
C GLU A 37 -9.24 4.95 -4.07
N PHE A 38 -8.03 5.40 -3.90
CA PHE A 38 -6.97 4.60 -3.31
C PHE A 38 -6.60 5.23 -1.97
N GLU A 39 -6.76 4.45 -0.90
CA GLU A 39 -6.42 4.90 0.44
C GLU A 39 -5.30 4.05 0.99
N VAL A 40 -4.52 4.64 1.87
CA VAL A 40 -3.46 3.93 2.60
C VAL A 40 -3.79 3.99 4.08
N LEU A 41 -3.81 2.83 4.72
CA LEU A 41 -3.91 2.73 6.16
C LEU A 41 -2.59 2.15 6.66
N SER A 42 -1.84 2.96 7.38
CA SER A 42 -0.54 2.56 7.91
C SER A 42 -0.67 2.22 9.38
N VAL A 43 -0.27 1.01 9.74
CA VAL A 43 -0.29 0.54 11.12
C VAL A 43 1.14 0.51 11.63
N SER A 44 1.39 1.26 12.70
CA SER A 44 2.71 1.37 13.30
C SER A 44 2.90 0.31 14.38
N LEU A 45 4.03 -0.36 14.33
CA LEU A 45 4.48 -1.24 15.39
C LEU A 45 5.45 -0.51 16.33
N ASP A 46 5.49 0.81 16.27
CA ASP A 46 6.32 1.60 17.16
C ASP A 46 5.75 1.60 18.57
N GLN A 47 6.62 1.82 19.56
CA GLN A 47 6.20 1.92 20.95
C GLN A 47 6.34 3.34 21.48
N ASN A 48 6.93 4.25 20.71
CA ASN A 48 7.14 5.64 21.09
C ASN A 48 6.35 6.56 20.19
N SER A 49 5.36 7.22 20.75
CA SER A 49 4.44 8.08 20.00
C SER A 49 5.17 9.27 19.36
N ALA A 50 6.07 9.92 20.07
CA ALA A 50 6.76 11.10 19.53
C ALA A 50 7.66 10.72 18.36
N ALA A 51 8.37 9.60 18.45
CA ALA A 51 9.23 9.13 17.37
C ALA A 51 8.41 8.76 16.14
N TRP A 52 7.25 8.14 16.35
CA TRP A 52 6.33 7.75 15.28
C TRP A 52 5.83 8.98 14.52
N VAL A 53 5.33 9.99 15.24
CA VAL A 53 4.83 11.22 14.62
C VAL A 53 5.95 11.93 13.85
N LYS A 54 7.16 11.96 14.42
CA LYS A 54 8.30 12.60 13.78
C LYS A 54 8.68 11.91 12.47
N ALA A 55 8.58 10.57 12.42
CA ALA A 55 8.88 9.82 11.21
C ALA A 55 7.86 10.14 10.11
N ILE A 56 6.58 10.26 10.45
CA ILE A 56 5.54 10.64 9.48
C ILE A 56 5.90 11.97 8.84
N GLU A 57 6.29 12.96 9.64
CA GLU A 57 6.65 14.28 9.14
C GLU A 57 7.91 14.23 8.28
N LYS A 58 8.93 13.54 8.78
CA LYS A 58 10.23 13.50 8.10
C LYS A 58 10.15 12.83 6.75
N ASP A 59 9.41 11.76 6.64
CA ASP A 59 9.29 11.00 5.40
C ASP A 59 8.12 11.49 4.55
N GLN A 60 7.41 12.53 4.99
CA GLN A 60 6.32 13.18 4.25
C GLN A 60 5.25 12.19 3.82
N LEU A 61 4.79 11.39 4.78
CA LEU A 61 3.76 10.39 4.53
C LEU A 61 2.40 11.09 4.54
N VAL A 62 1.96 11.49 3.36
CA VAL A 62 0.89 12.49 3.18
C VAL A 62 -0.53 11.98 3.38
N TRP A 63 -0.74 10.67 3.43
CA TRP A 63 -2.08 10.15 3.68
C TRP A 63 -2.44 10.31 5.16
N PRO A 64 -3.75 10.44 5.47
CA PRO A 64 -4.16 10.78 6.83
C PRO A 64 -4.31 9.61 7.79
N HIS A 65 -4.32 8.38 7.28
CA HIS A 65 -4.68 7.23 8.11
C HIS A 65 -3.44 6.52 8.65
N HIS A 66 -2.95 7.02 9.77
CA HIS A 66 -1.82 6.44 10.50
C HIS A 66 -2.31 6.05 11.89
N VAL A 67 -2.22 4.77 12.25
CA VAL A 67 -2.71 4.29 13.54
C VAL A 67 -1.63 3.45 14.23
N SER A 68 -1.69 3.41 15.56
CA SER A 68 -0.82 2.56 16.35
C SER A 68 -1.45 2.36 17.72
N ASP A 69 -1.29 1.16 18.27
CA ASP A 69 -1.63 0.92 19.67
C ASP A 69 -0.40 1.01 20.56
N LEU A 70 0.77 1.31 19.99
CA LEU A 70 2.05 1.49 20.69
C LEU A 70 2.48 0.23 21.44
N GLN A 71 2.06 -0.93 20.97
CA GLN A 71 2.33 -2.21 21.62
C GLN A 71 3.44 -3.03 20.93
N GLY A 72 4.13 -2.44 19.96
CA GLY A 72 5.17 -3.16 19.23
C GLY A 72 4.59 -4.38 18.53
N TRP A 73 5.25 -5.51 18.64
CA TRP A 73 4.80 -6.74 18.00
C TRP A 73 3.54 -7.33 18.63
N ASN A 74 3.07 -6.79 19.75
CA ASN A 74 1.78 -7.15 20.32
C ASN A 74 0.64 -6.34 19.71
N ASN A 75 0.92 -5.60 18.64
CA ASN A 75 -0.10 -4.84 17.91
C ASN A 75 -1.22 -5.77 17.47
N ALA A 76 -2.46 -5.33 17.68
CA ALA A 76 -3.64 -6.15 17.43
C ALA A 76 -3.74 -6.56 15.96
N ALA A 77 -3.45 -5.65 15.02
CA ALA A 77 -3.50 -5.96 13.60
C ALA A 77 -2.41 -6.94 13.21
N ALA A 78 -1.20 -6.78 13.77
CA ALA A 78 -0.10 -7.69 13.49
C ALA A 78 -0.46 -9.12 13.90
N ILE A 79 -1.05 -9.27 15.07
CA ILE A 79 -1.49 -10.59 15.56
C ILE A 79 -2.59 -11.14 14.66
N ARG A 80 -3.58 -10.31 14.33
CA ARG A 80 -4.74 -10.74 13.54
C ARG A 80 -4.34 -11.23 12.16
N TYR A 81 -3.40 -10.57 11.51
CA TYR A 81 -2.97 -10.92 10.16
C TYR A 81 -1.77 -11.86 10.15
N GLY A 82 -1.31 -12.31 11.32
CA GLY A 82 -0.17 -13.21 11.40
C GLY A 82 1.12 -12.61 10.90
N VAL A 83 1.32 -11.33 11.12
CA VAL A 83 2.50 -10.63 10.63
C VAL A 83 3.69 -10.94 11.50
N ASN A 84 4.76 -11.48 10.89
CA ASN A 84 5.98 -11.81 11.61
C ASN A 84 7.23 -11.15 11.02
N SER A 85 7.06 -10.32 10.02
CA SER A 85 8.16 -9.55 9.42
C SER A 85 7.61 -8.25 8.88
N ILE A 86 8.47 -7.24 8.76
CA ILE A 86 8.11 -5.91 8.27
C ILE A 86 9.15 -5.44 7.24
N PRO A 87 8.75 -4.57 6.31
CA PRO A 87 7.37 -4.10 6.10
C PRO A 87 6.51 -5.17 5.48
N THR A 88 5.23 -5.15 5.80
CA THR A 88 4.25 -6.07 5.23
C THR A 88 3.05 -5.26 4.78
N ASN A 89 2.45 -5.62 3.64
CA ASN A 89 1.23 -4.95 3.22
C ASN A 89 0.28 -5.92 2.51
N VAL A 90 -0.98 -5.55 2.50
CA VAL A 90 -2.01 -6.21 1.69
C VAL A 90 -2.81 -5.13 0.97
N LEU A 91 -3.19 -5.43 -0.27
CA LEU A 91 -4.07 -4.56 -1.03
C LEU A 91 -5.47 -5.13 -0.98
N VAL A 92 -6.44 -4.31 -0.57
CA VAL A 92 -7.82 -4.72 -0.35
C VAL A 92 -8.70 -3.92 -1.30
N ASP A 93 -9.63 -4.60 -1.99
CA ASP A 93 -10.55 -3.91 -2.89
C ASP A 93 -11.74 -3.33 -2.13
N GLY A 94 -12.67 -2.68 -2.85
CA GLY A 94 -13.82 -2.05 -2.24
C GLY A 94 -14.82 -3.01 -1.60
N ASN A 95 -14.68 -4.29 -1.88
CA ASN A 95 -15.53 -5.32 -1.28
C ASN A 95 -14.87 -5.99 -0.08
N GLY A 96 -13.70 -5.50 0.34
CA GLY A 96 -13.00 -6.07 1.47
C GLY A 96 -12.18 -7.31 1.14
N ILE A 97 -11.93 -7.57 -0.14
CA ILE A 97 -11.20 -8.76 -0.57
C ILE A 97 -9.73 -8.42 -0.73
N ILE A 98 -8.85 -9.23 -0.16
CA ILE A 98 -7.41 -9.07 -0.35
C ILE A 98 -7.07 -9.55 -1.75
N ILE A 99 -6.56 -8.65 -2.59
CA ILE A 99 -6.26 -8.96 -3.98
C ILE A 99 -4.76 -9.06 -4.26
N ALA A 100 -3.92 -8.62 -3.33
CA ALA A 100 -2.47 -8.74 -3.46
C ALA A 100 -1.82 -8.58 -2.11
N LYS A 101 -0.58 -9.10 -1.98
CA LYS A 101 0.19 -9.01 -0.74
C LYS A 101 1.63 -8.63 -1.05
N ASN A 102 2.24 -7.90 -0.12
CA ASN A 102 3.68 -7.59 -0.15
C ASN A 102 4.13 -6.95 -1.45
N LEU A 103 3.38 -5.95 -1.88
CA LEU A 103 3.73 -5.18 -3.07
C LEU A 103 4.87 -4.22 -2.73
N ARG A 104 5.93 -4.26 -3.54
CA ARG A 104 7.13 -3.44 -3.35
C ARG A 104 7.44 -2.66 -4.63
N GLY A 105 7.88 -1.40 -4.46
CA GLY A 105 8.35 -0.60 -5.58
C GLY A 105 7.35 -0.54 -6.72
N GLU A 106 7.81 -0.85 -7.93
CA GLU A 106 6.98 -0.77 -9.13
C GLU A 106 5.79 -1.75 -9.11
N ALA A 107 5.89 -2.84 -8.36
CA ALA A 107 4.80 -3.81 -8.30
C ALA A 107 3.53 -3.18 -7.73
N LEU A 108 3.67 -2.24 -6.80
CA LEU A 108 2.52 -1.52 -6.25
C LEU A 108 1.82 -0.72 -7.34
N GLU A 109 2.57 0.09 -8.07
CA GLU A 109 1.99 0.92 -9.13
C GLU A 109 1.40 0.07 -10.25
N THR A 110 2.11 -0.97 -10.67
CA THR A 110 1.62 -1.87 -11.71
C THR A 110 0.30 -2.53 -11.33
N THR A 111 0.20 -2.97 -10.08
CA THR A 111 -1.02 -3.61 -9.58
C THR A 111 -2.17 -2.61 -9.53
N LEU A 112 -1.92 -1.39 -9.05
CA LEU A 112 -2.96 -0.36 -9.01
C LEU A 112 -3.42 -0.01 -10.43
N GLU A 113 -2.49 0.16 -11.35
CA GLU A 113 -2.81 0.49 -12.74
C GLU A 113 -3.71 -0.58 -13.36
N SER A 114 -3.41 -1.85 -13.13
CA SER A 114 -4.19 -2.95 -13.72
C SER A 114 -5.57 -3.11 -13.08
N ASN A 115 -5.81 -2.49 -11.93
CA ASN A 115 -7.09 -2.54 -11.24
C ASN A 115 -7.93 -1.29 -11.42
N LEU A 116 -7.47 -0.30 -12.17
CA LEU A 116 -8.28 0.86 -12.53
C LEU A 116 -9.46 0.40 -13.40
N LYS A 117 -10.54 1.17 -13.40
CA LYS A 117 -11.60 0.96 -14.38
C LYS A 117 -10.98 1.04 -15.77
N ILE A 118 -11.51 0.27 -16.71
CA ILE A 118 -10.94 0.17 -18.06
C ILE A 118 -10.78 1.55 -18.69
N GLU A 119 -11.75 2.43 -18.54
CA GLU A 119 -11.70 3.77 -19.12
C GLU A 119 -10.65 4.68 -18.45
N ASN A 120 -10.13 4.28 -17.28
CA ASN A 120 -9.14 5.06 -16.55
C ASN A 120 -7.74 4.47 -16.63
N GLN A 121 -7.56 3.35 -17.31
CA GLN A 121 -6.24 2.74 -17.44
C GLN A 121 -5.41 3.48 -18.46
N SER A 122 -4.11 3.51 -18.25
CA SER A 122 -3.18 4.07 -19.22
C SER A 122 -3.25 3.26 -20.51
N PRO A 123 -2.98 3.87 -21.68
CA PRO A 123 -2.92 3.12 -22.92
C PRO A 123 -1.94 1.95 -22.79
N ALA A 124 -2.33 0.80 -23.34
CA ALA A 124 -1.49 -0.37 -23.28
C ALA A 124 -0.18 -0.09 -23.99
N ALA A 125 0.91 -0.60 -23.42
CA ALA A 125 2.18 -0.54 -24.11
C ALA A 125 2.07 -1.31 -25.41
N PRO A 126 2.76 -0.91 -26.45
CA PRO A 126 2.76 -1.68 -27.68
C PRO A 126 3.15 -3.10 -27.33
N ALA A 127 2.41 -3.97 -27.94
CA ALA A 127 2.43 -5.30 -27.50
C ALA A 127 3.78 -5.88 -27.39
N ASN A 128 4.19 -6.00 -26.46
CA ASN A 128 5.19 -6.81 -26.02
C ASN A 128 4.84 -7.00 -24.64
N SER A 129 3.81 -6.59 -24.55
CA SER A 129 3.40 -6.66 -23.29
C SER A 129 2.48 -7.78 -23.05
N LYS A 130 2.39 -7.86 -23.76
CA LYS A 130 1.81 -8.58 -23.42
C LYS A 130 1.51 -9.17 -22.51
N SER A 131 1.42 -9.16 -22.80
CA SER A 131 1.00 -9.67 -22.21
C SER A 131 0.46 -9.81 -21.23
N ARG A 132 0.27 -9.69 -21.56
CA ARG A 132 -0.40 -9.98 -21.01
C ARG A 132 -1.11 -10.25 -20.43
N ARG A 133 -1.23 -10.23 -20.62
CA ARG A 133 -2.14 -10.73 -20.44
C ARG A 133 -2.61 -11.13 -20.03
N ASN A 134 -2.66 -10.90 -20.26
CA ASN A 134 -3.37 -11.51 -20.06
C ASN A 134 -3.70 -11.68 -19.42
N LYS A 135 -3.78 -11.59 -19.55
CA LYS A 135 -4.30 -11.95 -19.21
C LYS A 135 -4.64 -12.06 -18.46
N LYS A 136 -4.64 -11.97 -18.61
CA LYS A 136 -5.16 -12.22 -18.20
C LYS A 136 -5.39 -12.11 -17.59
N HIS A 137 -5.53 -11.81 -17.73
CA HIS A 137 -5.89 -11.88 -17.44
C HIS A 137 -6.04 -11.81 -17.13
N ASP A 138 -5.72 -11.59 -17.45
CA ASP A 138 -5.84 -11.76 -17.69
C ASP A 138 -6.03 -11.74 -17.48
#